data_d56785479632da69d71bbfb77fa46bac
#
_entry.id   d56785479632da69d71bbfb77fa46bac
#
_cell.length_a   1.000
_cell.length_b   1.000
_cell.length_c   1.000
_cell.angle_alpha   90.00
_cell.angle_beta   90.00
_cell.angle_gamma   90.00
#
_symmetry.space_group_name_H-M   'P 1'
#
loop_
_entity.id
_entity.type
_entity.pdbx_description
1 polymer ?
#
loop_
_entity_poly.entity_id
_entity_poly.type
_entity_poly.pdbx_seq_one_letter_code
_entity_poly.pdbx_strand_id
1 'polypeptide(L)'
;MRTASALAFTLLLLGTSLAGCAGLGGGDDGKDSDQSLEVPLWEVGDWWLYTFSTPDYSDDTARLVVASDTEEDGSAYMLAISSETEARRHAVLNHNPFLGRMTKDNLSAFENGIAQPVLTFPLAIGEVWSFSLFSNDWSATVLDISGNLVVISAQSSDGASLNYVYDEAVGFFSSFIWTDADGSENLRMMLAAGGEAHTGEVFFVRGGDLYSNVWDNSDPDAEFRDTFLVSDHPSSGEWTEMIYFLDASCGSGASTISLTLRDHTSISALARVWGPGAEELGTLGTIPYPSEEYTLTLTFTGNTNLRLKIAGGITESWTL
;
A
#
# COMPACT_ATOMS: atom_id res chain seq x y z
N MET A 1 -5.93 39.19 -2.89
CA MET A 1 -6.53 39.01 -1.56
C MET A 1 -7.64 37.98 -1.69
N ARG A 2 -7.36 36.73 -1.42
CA ARG A 2 -8.36 35.67 -1.28
C ARG A 2 -8.00 34.92 0.00
N THR A 3 -8.93 34.89 0.89
CA THR A 3 -8.86 34.38 2.26
C THR A 3 -8.88 32.85 2.22
N ALA A 4 -7.85 32.24 2.80
CA ALA A 4 -7.80 30.81 3.08
C ALA A 4 -8.74 30.50 4.26
N SER A 5 -9.70 29.59 4.06
CA SER A 5 -10.51 29.03 5.14
C SER A 5 -9.84 27.75 5.62
N ALA A 6 -9.20 27.83 6.77
CA ALA A 6 -8.73 26.66 7.50
C ALA A 6 -9.94 26.00 8.18
N LEU A 7 -10.27 24.78 7.82
CA LEU A 7 -11.22 23.92 8.54
C LEU A 7 -10.45 23.20 9.65
N ALA A 8 -10.57 23.72 10.86
CA ALA A 8 -10.13 23.04 12.06
C ALA A 8 -11.15 21.94 12.42
N PHE A 9 -10.79 20.69 12.33
CA PHE A 9 -11.54 19.58 12.90
C PHE A 9 -11.27 19.56 14.41
N THR A 10 -12.21 20.07 15.17
CA THR A 10 -12.21 20.01 16.64
C THR A 10 -12.77 18.64 17.05
N LEU A 11 -11.92 17.81 17.63
CA LEU A 11 -12.33 16.57 18.29
C LEU A 11 -13.17 16.93 19.53
N LEU A 12 -14.47 16.70 19.46
CA LEU A 12 -15.39 16.93 20.57
C LEU A 12 -15.37 15.69 21.48
N LEU A 13 -14.55 15.74 22.52
CA LEU A 13 -14.63 14.85 23.67
C LEU A 13 -15.88 15.19 24.47
N LEU A 14 -16.95 14.43 24.30
CA LEU A 14 -18.14 14.47 25.17
C LEU A 14 -17.82 13.75 26.49
N GLY A 15 -17.33 14.52 27.44
CA GLY A 15 -17.29 14.11 28.83
C GLY A 15 -18.69 14.10 29.43
N THR A 16 -19.32 12.96 29.62
CA THR A 16 -20.48 12.80 30.48
C THR A 16 -20.02 12.58 31.92
N SER A 17 -20.05 13.62 32.74
CA SER A 17 -19.93 13.52 34.18
C SER A 17 -21.23 12.95 34.75
N LEU A 18 -21.22 11.70 35.19
CA LEU A 18 -22.22 11.14 36.08
C LEU A 18 -21.75 11.30 37.52
N ALA A 19 -22.31 12.30 38.16
CA ALA A 19 -22.25 12.41 39.62
C ALA A 19 -23.36 11.55 40.24
N GLY A 20 -22.97 10.75 41.21
CA GLY A 20 -23.91 10.33 42.23
C GLY A 20 -23.93 8.85 42.59
N CYS A 21 -23.37 8.50 43.67
CA CYS A 21 -23.89 7.95 44.92
C CYS A 21 -22.83 7.15 45.63
N ALA A 22 -22.47 7.64 46.81
CA ALA A 22 -21.69 6.93 47.79
C ALA A 22 -22.46 5.68 48.29
N GLY A 23 -21.86 4.51 48.04
CA GLY A 23 -22.22 3.25 48.67
C GLY A 23 -20.95 2.62 49.25
N LEU A 24 -20.78 2.65 50.58
CA LEU A 24 -19.77 1.94 51.31
C LEU A 24 -19.98 0.42 51.11
N GLY A 25 -19.01 -0.27 50.58
CA GLY A 25 -18.99 -1.74 50.52
C GLY A 25 -17.78 -2.29 49.83
N GLY A 26 -16.80 -2.77 50.63
CA GLY A 26 -15.91 -3.87 50.33
C GLY A 26 -14.97 -3.71 49.12
N GLY A 27 -13.68 -3.62 49.42
CA GLY A 27 -12.62 -3.67 48.41
C GLY A 27 -12.70 -5.00 47.65
N ASP A 28 -12.71 -4.82 46.37
CA ASP A 28 -12.12 -5.76 45.43
C ASP A 28 -11.19 -4.87 44.59
N ASP A 29 -9.91 -4.92 44.85
CA ASP A 29 -8.89 -4.37 43.98
C ASP A 29 -9.00 -5.19 42.68
N GLY A 30 -9.94 -4.79 41.83
CA GLY A 30 -9.99 -5.27 40.46
C GLY A 30 -8.68 -4.86 39.81
N LYS A 31 -7.68 -5.73 39.85
CA LYS A 31 -6.65 -5.77 38.86
C LYS A 31 -7.38 -5.70 37.52
N ASP A 32 -7.17 -4.61 36.76
CA ASP A 32 -7.37 -4.66 35.33
C ASP A 32 -6.69 -5.95 34.88
N SER A 33 -7.48 -6.94 34.54
CA SER A 33 -6.98 -8.19 34.00
C SER A 33 -6.13 -7.80 32.82
N ASP A 34 -4.89 -8.24 32.75
CA ASP A 34 -4.00 -8.14 31.61
C ASP A 34 -4.80 -8.59 30.36
N GLN A 35 -5.45 -7.62 29.70
CA GLN A 35 -6.13 -7.88 28.47
C GLN A 35 -5.04 -8.02 27.42
N SER A 36 -4.77 -9.25 27.02
CA SER A 36 -3.89 -9.56 25.90
C SER A 36 -4.70 -10.15 24.78
N LEU A 37 -4.39 -9.73 23.56
CA LEU A 37 -5.06 -10.19 22.36
C LEU A 37 -4.16 -11.18 21.64
N GLU A 38 -4.75 -12.32 21.28
CA GLU A 38 -4.05 -13.39 20.57
C GLU A 38 -4.10 -13.19 19.06
N VAL A 39 -3.21 -13.86 18.32
CA VAL A 39 -3.21 -13.83 16.88
C VAL A 39 -4.53 -14.41 16.32
N PRO A 40 -5.20 -13.73 15.39
CA PRO A 40 -6.41 -14.25 14.77
C PRO A 40 -6.08 -15.43 13.85
N LEU A 41 -7.04 -16.33 13.69
CA LEU A 41 -6.98 -17.36 12.66
C LEU A 41 -7.82 -16.90 11.48
N TRP A 42 -7.20 -16.72 10.32
CA TRP A 42 -7.89 -16.41 9.09
C TRP A 42 -8.27 -17.68 8.34
N GLU A 43 -9.40 -17.61 7.66
CA GLU A 43 -9.85 -18.65 6.75
C GLU A 43 -9.73 -18.18 5.30
N VAL A 44 -9.58 -19.12 4.36
CA VAL A 44 -9.60 -18.80 2.93
C VAL A 44 -10.95 -18.19 2.57
N GLY A 45 -10.93 -17.00 1.97
CA GLY A 45 -12.13 -16.24 1.69
C GLY A 45 -12.45 -15.13 2.70
N ASP A 46 -11.73 -15.01 3.82
CA ASP A 46 -11.80 -13.81 4.66
C ASP A 46 -11.32 -12.61 3.87
N TRP A 47 -11.99 -11.45 4.05
CA TRP A 47 -11.68 -10.29 3.25
C TRP A 47 -11.88 -8.96 3.99
N TRP A 48 -11.08 -7.96 3.55
CA TRP A 48 -11.12 -6.58 4.04
C TRP A 48 -11.10 -5.62 2.85
N LEU A 49 -12.06 -4.70 2.78
CA LEU A 49 -12.10 -3.62 1.82
C LEU A 49 -11.46 -2.39 2.43
N TYR A 50 -10.36 -1.94 1.85
CA TYR A 50 -9.67 -0.73 2.29
C TYR A 50 -9.77 0.38 1.26
N THR A 51 -9.78 1.62 1.76
CA THR A 51 -9.47 2.83 0.99
C THR A 51 -8.02 3.17 1.22
N PHE A 52 -7.30 3.46 0.14
CA PHE A 52 -5.90 3.89 0.15
C PHE A 52 -5.82 5.32 -0.35
N SER A 53 -5.16 6.20 0.42
CA SER A 53 -4.84 7.57 0.04
C SER A 53 -3.33 7.79 0.13
N THR A 54 -2.78 8.41 -0.89
CA THR A 54 -1.38 8.83 -0.96
C THR A 54 -1.30 10.24 -1.51
N PRO A 55 -0.26 11.04 -1.23
CA PRO A 55 -0.15 12.40 -1.74
C PRO A 55 0.06 12.44 -3.26
N ASP A 56 0.52 11.34 -3.82
CA ASP A 56 1.04 11.27 -5.18
C ASP A 56 0.04 10.74 -6.20
N TYR A 57 -1.01 10.02 -5.75
CA TYR A 57 -1.95 9.33 -6.63
C TYR A 57 -3.39 9.57 -6.16
N SER A 58 -4.33 9.38 -7.08
CA SER A 58 -5.75 9.40 -6.71
C SER A 58 -6.06 8.29 -5.71
N ASP A 59 -6.99 8.56 -4.79
CA ASP A 59 -7.49 7.57 -3.84
C ASP A 59 -8.02 6.35 -4.59
N ASP A 60 -7.75 5.16 -4.06
CA ASP A 60 -8.28 3.92 -4.57
C ASP A 60 -8.92 3.05 -3.48
N THR A 61 -9.57 1.99 -3.89
CA THR A 61 -10.12 0.98 -2.98
C THR A 61 -9.73 -0.40 -3.45
N ALA A 62 -9.25 -1.23 -2.53
CA ALA A 62 -8.96 -2.63 -2.83
C ALA A 62 -9.54 -3.55 -1.76
N ARG A 63 -10.10 -4.67 -2.21
CA ARG A 63 -10.51 -5.75 -1.33
C ARG A 63 -9.37 -6.76 -1.24
N LEU A 64 -8.73 -6.80 -0.07
CA LEU A 64 -7.78 -7.86 0.29
C LEU A 64 -8.56 -9.11 0.66
N VAL A 65 -8.11 -10.26 0.19
CA VAL A 65 -8.75 -11.57 0.41
C VAL A 65 -7.68 -12.59 0.76
N VAL A 66 -7.95 -13.44 1.73
CA VAL A 66 -7.12 -14.63 1.99
C VAL A 66 -7.35 -15.63 0.86
N ALA A 67 -6.39 -15.69 -0.06
CA ALA A 67 -6.46 -16.53 -1.25
C ALA A 67 -6.02 -17.97 -0.99
N SER A 68 -5.07 -18.15 -0.08
CA SER A 68 -4.53 -19.46 0.30
C SER A 68 -4.00 -19.42 1.73
N ASP A 69 -4.04 -20.55 2.40
CA ASP A 69 -3.47 -20.78 3.73
C ASP A 69 -2.37 -21.87 3.72
N THR A 70 -2.00 -22.35 2.54
CA THR A 70 -1.10 -23.47 2.33
C THR A 70 0.23 -23.10 1.69
N GLU A 71 0.56 -21.79 1.71
CA GLU A 71 1.79 -21.32 1.11
C GLU A 71 3.04 -21.97 1.72
N GLU A 72 3.92 -22.46 0.85
CA GLU A 72 5.15 -23.17 1.16
C GLU A 72 4.95 -24.35 2.14
N ASP A 73 5.21 -24.14 3.42
CA ASP A 73 5.12 -25.15 4.47
C ASP A 73 3.87 -25.01 5.37
N GLY A 74 2.90 -24.19 4.95
CA GLY A 74 1.70 -23.88 5.73
C GLY A 74 1.91 -22.83 6.82
N SER A 75 3.07 -22.16 6.84
CA SER A 75 3.41 -21.13 7.82
C SER A 75 2.84 -19.74 7.51
N ALA A 76 2.30 -19.54 6.32
CA ALA A 76 1.82 -18.26 5.85
C ALA A 76 0.44 -18.35 5.18
N TYR A 77 -0.27 -17.22 5.22
CA TYR A 77 -1.40 -16.91 4.36
C TYR A 77 -0.89 -16.22 3.09
N MET A 78 -1.66 -16.32 2.00
CA MET A 78 -1.49 -15.48 0.82
C MET A 78 -2.64 -14.48 0.74
N LEU A 79 -2.33 -13.18 0.82
CA LEU A 79 -3.30 -12.12 0.59
C LEU A 79 -3.25 -11.64 -0.86
N ALA A 80 -4.41 -11.66 -1.50
CA ALA A 80 -4.61 -11.23 -2.87
C ALA A 80 -5.71 -10.15 -2.96
N ILE A 81 -5.94 -9.61 -4.13
CA ILE A 81 -6.97 -8.58 -4.39
C ILE A 81 -8.05 -9.18 -5.28
N SER A 82 -9.33 -8.85 -5.00
CA SER A 82 -10.48 -9.35 -5.76
C SER A 82 -10.64 -8.75 -7.17
N SER A 83 -9.71 -7.92 -7.62
CA SER A 83 -9.69 -7.27 -8.94
C SER A 83 -8.29 -7.34 -9.53
N GLU A 84 -8.16 -7.89 -10.73
CA GLU A 84 -6.87 -7.97 -11.43
C GLU A 84 -6.31 -6.57 -11.75
N THR A 85 -7.17 -5.61 -12.08
CA THR A 85 -6.77 -4.22 -12.33
C THR A 85 -6.19 -3.58 -11.07
N GLU A 86 -6.86 -3.75 -9.92
CA GLU A 86 -6.35 -3.23 -8.65
C GLU A 86 -5.07 -3.96 -8.20
N ALA A 87 -4.96 -5.26 -8.44
CA ALA A 87 -3.74 -6.00 -8.15
C ALA A 87 -2.54 -5.45 -8.95
N ARG A 88 -2.73 -5.15 -10.23
CA ARG A 88 -1.71 -4.48 -11.06
C ARG A 88 -1.40 -3.07 -10.57
N ARG A 89 -2.42 -2.31 -10.17
CA ARG A 89 -2.24 -0.96 -9.60
C ARG A 89 -1.38 -1.01 -8.35
N HIS A 90 -1.71 -1.89 -7.41
CA HIS A 90 -0.94 -2.05 -6.17
C HIS A 90 0.49 -2.53 -6.43
N ALA A 91 0.71 -3.38 -7.43
CA ALA A 91 2.04 -3.84 -7.79
C ALA A 91 2.92 -2.71 -8.36
N VAL A 92 2.39 -1.87 -9.26
CA VAL A 92 3.17 -0.80 -9.89
C VAL A 92 3.35 0.41 -8.97
N LEU A 93 2.38 0.71 -8.12
CA LEU A 93 2.48 1.79 -7.13
C LEU A 93 3.25 1.37 -5.88
N ASN A 94 3.21 0.09 -5.53
CA ASN A 94 3.90 -0.52 -4.40
C ASN A 94 3.62 0.18 -3.05
N HIS A 95 2.37 0.55 -2.81
CA HIS A 95 1.98 1.30 -1.62
C HIS A 95 1.25 0.46 -0.55
N ASN A 96 0.93 -0.81 -0.84
CA ASN A 96 0.28 -1.72 0.11
C ASN A 96 1.27 -2.79 0.59
N PRO A 97 1.74 -2.70 1.86
CA PRO A 97 2.75 -3.62 2.37
C PRO A 97 2.20 -4.99 2.76
N PHE A 98 0.88 -5.16 2.79
CA PHE A 98 0.22 -6.37 3.28
C PHE A 98 -0.20 -7.35 2.18
N LEU A 99 0.13 -7.07 0.93
CA LEU A 99 -0.14 -7.98 -0.18
C LEU A 99 0.91 -9.11 -0.26
N GLY A 100 0.45 -10.27 -0.70
CA GLY A 100 1.28 -11.46 -0.79
C GLY A 100 1.32 -12.24 0.52
N ARG A 101 2.49 -12.72 0.91
CA ARG A 101 2.65 -13.58 2.09
C ARG A 101 2.50 -12.81 3.40
N MET A 102 1.74 -13.43 4.33
CA MET A 102 1.60 -12.97 5.71
C MET A 102 1.80 -14.16 6.64
N THR A 103 2.67 -14.08 7.64
CA THR A 103 2.90 -15.21 8.55
C THR A 103 1.68 -15.50 9.42
N LYS A 104 1.46 -16.77 9.80
CA LYS A 104 0.33 -17.17 10.64
C LYS A 104 0.54 -16.89 12.11
N ASP A 105 1.78 -16.83 12.55
CA ASP A 105 2.14 -16.67 13.97
C ASP A 105 1.99 -15.23 14.47
N ASN A 106 2.29 -14.23 13.64
CA ASN A 106 2.27 -12.81 14.01
C ASN A 106 1.65 -11.90 12.96
N LEU A 107 1.09 -12.43 11.87
CA LEU A 107 0.65 -11.64 10.72
C LEU A 107 1.76 -10.70 10.20
N SER A 108 3.01 -11.19 10.20
CA SER A 108 4.14 -10.43 9.69
C SER A 108 4.02 -10.23 8.18
N ALA A 109 4.20 -9.00 7.73
CA ALA A 109 4.35 -8.68 6.31
C ALA A 109 5.75 -9.03 5.81
N PHE A 110 5.95 -9.11 4.50
CA PHE A 110 7.28 -9.38 3.93
C PHE A 110 7.82 -8.15 3.22
N GLU A 111 9.01 -7.71 3.62
CA GLU A 111 9.78 -6.71 2.90
C GLU A 111 11.12 -7.32 2.48
N ASN A 112 11.44 -7.23 1.19
CA ASN A 112 12.66 -7.83 0.62
C ASN A 112 12.83 -9.33 0.94
N GLY A 113 11.73 -10.07 1.03
CA GLY A 113 11.71 -11.51 1.33
C GLY A 113 11.91 -11.86 2.81
N ILE A 114 11.96 -10.86 3.70
CA ILE A 114 12.13 -11.04 5.15
C ILE A 114 10.83 -10.70 5.85
N ALA A 115 10.33 -11.60 6.70
CA ALA A 115 9.15 -11.36 7.52
C ALA A 115 9.38 -10.23 8.52
N GLN A 116 8.50 -9.24 8.52
CA GLN A 116 8.56 -8.06 9.37
C GLN A 116 7.36 -8.07 10.33
N PRO A 117 7.59 -8.20 11.65
CA PRO A 117 6.52 -8.29 12.63
C PRO A 117 5.91 -6.91 12.87
N VAL A 118 5.02 -6.46 11.98
CA VAL A 118 4.25 -5.22 12.17
C VAL A 118 3.36 -5.32 13.41
N LEU A 119 2.94 -6.54 13.75
CA LEU A 119 2.25 -6.91 14.98
C LEU A 119 3.09 -7.96 15.73
N THR A 120 3.03 -7.97 17.06
CA THR A 120 3.66 -9.00 17.91
C THR A 120 2.64 -9.47 18.92
N PHE A 121 2.12 -10.67 18.72
CA PHE A 121 1.14 -11.28 19.61
C PHE A 121 1.80 -12.08 20.74
N PRO A 122 1.16 -12.15 21.95
CA PRO A 122 -0.07 -11.45 22.31
C PRO A 122 0.13 -9.95 22.49
N LEU A 123 -0.79 -9.12 21.96
CA LEU A 123 -0.73 -7.67 22.09
C LEU A 123 -1.13 -7.26 23.53
N ALA A 124 -0.24 -6.52 24.22
CA ALA A 124 -0.47 -6.01 25.57
C ALA A 124 0.00 -4.55 25.69
N ILE A 125 -0.66 -3.76 26.55
CA ILE A 125 -0.30 -2.34 26.74
C ILE A 125 1.15 -2.21 27.21
N GLY A 126 1.91 -1.33 26.52
CA GLY A 126 3.31 -1.06 26.80
C GLY A 126 4.30 -2.06 26.20
N GLU A 127 3.83 -3.06 25.46
CA GLU A 127 4.70 -3.94 24.69
C GLU A 127 5.45 -3.15 23.61
N VAL A 128 6.73 -3.48 23.42
CA VAL A 128 7.63 -2.79 22.47
C VAL A 128 8.36 -3.80 21.60
N TRP A 129 8.39 -3.56 20.30
CA TRP A 129 9.15 -4.37 19.34
C TRP A 129 9.71 -3.52 18.21
N SER A 130 10.52 -4.13 17.34
CA SER A 130 11.09 -3.46 16.19
C SER A 130 10.86 -4.29 14.92
N PHE A 131 10.69 -3.59 13.79
CA PHE A 131 10.55 -4.17 12.45
C PHE A 131 11.02 -3.17 11.40
N SER A 132 11.24 -3.65 10.17
CA SER A 132 11.56 -2.80 9.01
C SER A 132 10.36 -2.78 8.06
N LEU A 133 9.99 -1.61 7.57
CA LEU A 133 8.91 -1.44 6.58
C LEU A 133 9.11 -0.12 5.83
N PHE A 134 8.81 -0.07 4.53
CA PHE A 134 9.02 1.11 3.68
C PHE A 134 10.46 1.60 3.69
N SER A 135 11.42 0.66 3.76
CA SER A 135 12.87 0.95 3.87
C SER A 135 13.28 1.71 5.13
N ASN A 136 12.42 1.79 6.14
CA ASN A 136 12.69 2.39 7.46
C ASN A 136 12.67 1.32 8.55
N ASP A 137 13.51 1.54 9.58
CA ASP A 137 13.47 0.75 10.82
C ASP A 137 12.57 1.43 11.84
N TRP A 138 11.61 0.67 12.38
CA TRP A 138 10.57 1.14 13.28
C TRP A 138 10.72 0.55 14.67
N SER A 139 10.43 1.35 15.69
CA SER A 139 10.21 0.91 17.06
C SER A 139 8.75 1.16 17.42
N ALA A 140 7.99 0.08 17.56
CA ALA A 140 6.55 0.12 17.84
C ALA A 140 6.25 -0.05 19.31
N THR A 141 5.13 0.53 19.76
CA THR A 141 4.62 0.39 21.13
C THR A 141 3.09 0.32 21.11
N VAL A 142 2.50 -0.60 21.88
CA VAL A 142 1.07 -0.61 22.17
C VAL A 142 0.77 0.52 23.17
N LEU A 143 -0.01 1.51 22.73
CA LEU A 143 -0.35 2.68 23.54
C LEU A 143 -1.60 2.46 24.38
N ASP A 144 -2.60 1.79 23.81
CA ASP A 144 -3.91 1.59 24.44
C ASP A 144 -4.60 0.35 23.90
N ILE A 145 -5.43 -0.28 24.75
CA ILE A 145 -6.35 -1.36 24.38
C ILE A 145 -7.72 -0.98 24.92
N SER A 146 -8.67 -0.78 24.04
CA SER A 146 -10.05 -0.39 24.36
C SER A 146 -11.07 -1.28 23.68
N GLY A 147 -11.64 -2.22 24.41
CA GLY A 147 -12.48 -3.27 23.83
C GLY A 147 -11.67 -4.12 22.85
N ASN A 148 -12.10 -4.18 21.59
CA ASN A 148 -11.43 -4.95 20.53
C ASN A 148 -10.34 -4.16 19.79
N LEU A 149 -10.13 -2.88 20.13
CA LEU A 149 -9.21 -1.99 19.43
C LEU A 149 -7.88 -1.87 20.18
N VAL A 150 -6.78 -2.06 19.46
CA VAL A 150 -5.42 -1.86 19.93
C VAL A 150 -4.79 -0.72 19.16
N VAL A 151 -4.42 0.35 19.86
CA VAL A 151 -3.75 1.51 19.29
C VAL A 151 -2.24 1.33 19.39
N ILE A 152 -1.58 1.37 18.24
CA ILE A 152 -0.15 1.16 18.14
C ILE A 152 0.49 2.37 17.45
N SER A 153 1.62 2.82 17.99
CA SER A 153 2.46 3.84 17.37
C SER A 153 3.87 3.32 17.19
N ALA A 154 4.43 3.51 16.02
CA ALA A 154 5.82 3.21 15.74
C ALA A 154 6.54 4.47 15.27
N GLN A 155 7.81 4.61 15.67
CA GLN A 155 8.66 5.73 15.34
C GLN A 155 9.94 5.22 14.66
N SER A 156 10.38 5.94 13.64
CA SER A 156 11.70 5.70 13.04
C SER A 156 12.75 6.68 13.59
N SER A 157 14.01 6.38 13.35
CA SER A 157 15.12 7.20 13.84
C SER A 157 15.22 8.58 13.17
N ASP A 158 14.65 8.74 11.99
CA ASP A 158 14.60 10.02 11.25
C ASP A 158 13.40 10.89 11.62
N GLY A 159 12.50 10.38 12.48
CA GLY A 159 11.32 11.09 12.97
C GLY A 159 10.02 10.82 12.22
N ALA A 160 10.03 9.90 11.25
CA ALA A 160 8.78 9.41 10.65
C ALA A 160 7.97 8.56 11.64
N SER A 161 6.66 8.46 11.43
CA SER A 161 5.75 7.70 12.30
C SER A 161 4.82 6.79 11.51
N LEU A 162 4.52 5.60 12.11
CA LEU A 162 3.41 4.76 11.74
C LEU A 162 2.42 4.74 12.90
N ASN A 163 1.16 5.08 12.63
CA ASN A 163 0.08 5.01 13.61
C ASN A 163 -0.98 4.09 13.05
N TYR A 164 -1.26 3.01 13.78
CA TYR A 164 -2.21 2.02 13.30
C TYR A 164 -3.05 1.45 14.42
N VAL A 165 -4.23 0.99 14.05
CA VAL A 165 -5.19 0.39 14.96
C VAL A 165 -5.50 -1.01 14.47
N TYR A 166 -5.16 -2.02 15.27
CA TYR A 166 -5.61 -3.38 15.08
C TYR A 166 -7.01 -3.52 15.70
N ASP A 167 -7.92 -4.20 15.00
CA ASP A 167 -9.27 -4.49 15.47
C ASP A 167 -9.49 -6.00 15.52
N GLU A 168 -9.59 -6.54 16.74
CA GLU A 168 -9.80 -7.97 16.98
C GLU A 168 -11.10 -8.48 16.33
N ALA A 169 -12.15 -7.64 16.29
CA ALA A 169 -13.44 -8.04 15.73
C ALA A 169 -13.39 -8.32 14.22
N VAL A 170 -12.45 -7.71 13.51
CA VAL A 170 -12.23 -7.94 12.08
C VAL A 170 -10.94 -8.73 11.82
N GLY A 171 -10.14 -8.98 12.87
CA GLY A 171 -8.91 -9.75 12.79
C GLY A 171 -7.79 -9.08 12.00
N PHE A 172 -7.85 -7.76 11.74
CA PHE A 172 -6.84 -7.02 10.98
C PHE A 172 -6.87 -5.52 11.32
N PHE A 173 -6.21 -4.68 10.52
CA PHE A 173 -6.15 -3.24 10.76
C PHE A 173 -7.48 -2.55 10.46
N SER A 174 -7.97 -1.71 11.37
CA SER A 174 -9.02 -0.73 11.05
C SER A 174 -8.45 0.53 10.43
N SER A 175 -7.19 0.87 10.74
CA SER A 175 -6.45 1.97 10.11
C SER A 175 -4.95 1.71 10.13
N PHE A 176 -4.24 2.24 9.13
CA PHE A 176 -2.78 2.24 9.06
C PHE A 176 -2.32 3.52 8.36
N ILE A 177 -1.55 4.35 9.06
CA ILE A 177 -1.16 5.68 8.58
C ILE A 177 0.34 5.84 8.73
N TRP A 178 1.01 6.14 7.62
CA TRP A 178 2.42 6.48 7.57
C TRP A 178 2.60 7.97 7.31
N THR A 179 3.33 8.64 8.21
CA THR A 179 3.64 10.07 8.14
C THR A 179 5.15 10.27 8.21
N ASP A 180 5.69 11.05 7.30
CA ASP A 180 7.12 11.41 7.28
C ASP A 180 7.52 12.34 8.42
N ALA A 181 8.83 12.53 8.59
CA ALA A 181 9.41 13.40 9.60
C ALA A 181 9.00 14.87 9.48
N ASP A 182 8.63 15.33 8.29
CA ASP A 182 8.13 16.69 8.04
C ASP A 182 6.62 16.83 8.30
N GLY A 183 5.93 15.74 8.66
CA GLY A 183 4.51 15.68 8.91
C GLY A 183 3.64 15.41 7.68
N SER A 184 4.25 15.15 6.53
CA SER A 184 3.53 14.75 5.30
C SER A 184 3.04 13.31 5.43
N GLU A 185 1.76 13.08 5.12
CA GLU A 185 1.18 11.74 5.12
C GLU A 185 1.50 11.04 3.79
N ASN A 186 2.24 9.93 3.85
CA ASN A 186 2.63 9.16 2.67
C ASN A 186 1.64 8.06 2.31
N LEU A 187 0.99 7.49 3.32
CA LEU A 187 -0.02 6.46 3.14
C LEU A 187 -1.08 6.55 4.23
N ARG A 188 -2.33 6.49 3.83
CA ARG A 188 -3.48 6.24 4.71
C ARG A 188 -4.26 5.05 4.16
N MET A 189 -4.34 3.99 4.95
CA MET A 189 -5.16 2.82 4.70
C MET A 189 -6.27 2.77 5.75
N MET A 190 -7.53 2.80 5.31
CA MET A 190 -8.70 2.82 6.18
C MET A 190 -9.67 1.70 5.82
N LEU A 191 -10.06 0.91 6.81
CA LEU A 191 -11.04 -0.16 6.63
C LEU A 191 -12.43 0.45 6.33
N ALA A 192 -13.02 0.05 5.21
CA ALA A 192 -14.38 0.41 4.82
C ALA A 192 -15.39 -0.71 5.12
N ALA A 193 -14.98 -1.96 4.98
CA ALA A 193 -15.81 -3.13 5.26
C ALA A 193 -14.93 -4.38 5.43
N GLY A 194 -15.43 -5.39 6.09
CA GLY A 194 -14.83 -6.72 6.18
C GLY A 194 -15.89 -7.80 6.16
N GLY A 195 -15.50 -9.05 5.92
CA GLY A 195 -16.38 -10.19 5.92
C GLY A 195 -15.67 -11.50 5.62
N GLU A 196 -16.45 -12.55 5.52
CA GLU A 196 -16.00 -13.92 5.33
C GLU A 196 -16.53 -14.48 4.00
N ALA A 197 -16.02 -15.64 3.60
CA ALA A 197 -16.52 -16.42 2.47
C ALA A 197 -16.63 -15.65 1.15
N HIS A 198 -15.60 -14.86 0.82
CA HIS A 198 -15.45 -14.31 -0.54
C HIS A 198 -15.45 -15.45 -1.56
N THR A 199 -16.11 -15.23 -2.68
CA THR A 199 -16.12 -16.18 -3.80
C THR A 199 -15.76 -15.49 -5.10
N GLY A 200 -15.09 -16.19 -5.99
CA GLY A 200 -14.66 -15.68 -7.29
C GLY A 200 -13.13 -15.68 -7.44
N GLU A 201 -12.66 -15.04 -8.49
CA GLU A 201 -11.22 -14.95 -8.73
C GLU A 201 -10.59 -13.84 -7.87
N VAL A 202 -9.40 -14.12 -7.37
CA VAL A 202 -8.54 -13.17 -6.66
C VAL A 202 -7.14 -13.20 -7.26
N PHE A 203 -6.43 -12.07 -7.23
CA PHE A 203 -5.20 -11.86 -7.97
C PHE A 203 -4.11 -11.26 -7.08
N PHE A 204 -2.91 -11.75 -7.25
CA PHE A 204 -1.70 -11.15 -6.69
C PHE A 204 -0.68 -10.95 -7.81
N VAL A 205 -0.13 -9.76 -7.93
CA VAL A 205 0.95 -9.47 -8.87
C VAL A 205 2.25 -9.38 -8.08
N ARG A 206 3.07 -10.41 -8.22
CA ARG A 206 4.41 -10.44 -7.66
C ARG A 206 5.35 -9.75 -8.63
N GLY A 207 5.80 -8.55 -8.29
CA GLY A 207 6.60 -7.72 -9.17
C GLY A 207 7.63 -6.87 -8.46
N GLY A 208 8.25 -5.99 -9.23
CA GLY A 208 9.18 -4.99 -8.71
C GLY A 208 9.37 -3.84 -9.70
N ASP A 209 9.83 -2.72 -9.16
CA ASP A 209 10.01 -1.48 -9.92
C ASP A 209 11.11 -1.65 -10.98
N LEU A 210 10.77 -1.36 -12.22
CA LEU A 210 11.71 -1.30 -13.35
C LEU A 210 12.12 0.13 -13.67
N TYR A 211 11.18 1.05 -13.57
CA TYR A 211 11.39 2.44 -13.91
C TYR A 211 10.42 3.35 -13.15
N SER A 212 10.94 4.46 -12.63
CA SER A 212 10.11 5.48 -11.98
C SER A 212 10.72 6.85 -12.23
N ASN A 213 9.93 7.78 -12.75
CA ASN A 213 10.36 9.16 -12.91
C ASN A 213 9.19 10.14 -12.87
N VAL A 214 9.51 11.38 -12.49
CA VAL A 214 8.59 12.52 -12.47
C VAL A 214 9.20 13.65 -13.28
N TRP A 215 8.44 14.19 -14.22
CA TRP A 215 8.82 15.38 -15.01
C TRP A 215 7.89 16.54 -14.68
N ASP A 216 8.48 17.61 -14.23
CA ASP A 216 7.84 18.93 -14.13
C ASP A 216 8.36 19.77 -15.30
N ASN A 217 7.65 19.74 -16.42
CA ASN A 217 8.11 20.32 -17.66
C ASN A 217 7.39 21.61 -17.97
N SER A 218 8.15 22.71 -17.98
CA SER A 218 7.71 24.02 -18.43
C SER A 218 8.12 24.33 -19.89
N ASP A 219 8.91 23.46 -20.53
CA ASP A 219 9.27 23.61 -21.95
C ASP A 219 8.20 22.96 -22.82
N PRO A 220 7.54 23.71 -23.71
CA PRO A 220 6.41 23.21 -24.47
C PRO A 220 6.75 22.13 -25.52
N ASP A 221 8.00 21.91 -25.85
CA ASP A 221 8.43 20.97 -26.90
C ASP A 221 9.61 20.10 -26.44
N ALA A 222 9.65 19.72 -25.17
CA ALA A 222 10.73 18.91 -24.63
C ALA A 222 10.63 17.44 -25.07
N GLU A 223 11.77 16.85 -25.36
CA GLU A 223 11.95 15.41 -25.56
C GLU A 223 12.89 14.85 -24.49
N PHE A 224 12.47 13.74 -23.87
CA PHE A 224 13.27 12.99 -22.91
C PHE A 224 13.48 11.58 -23.43
N ARG A 225 14.67 11.06 -23.23
CA ARG A 225 15.02 9.69 -23.56
C ARG A 225 15.75 9.05 -22.39
N ASP A 226 15.32 7.86 -22.04
CA ASP A 226 15.92 7.07 -20.99
C ASP A 226 15.93 5.59 -21.35
N THR A 227 16.68 4.78 -20.58
CA THR A 227 16.80 3.34 -20.82
C THR A 227 16.76 2.56 -19.52
N PHE A 228 16.29 1.32 -19.58
CA PHE A 228 16.35 0.39 -18.46
C PHE A 228 16.51 -1.05 -18.94
N LEU A 229 17.04 -1.91 -18.05
CA LEU A 229 17.18 -3.34 -18.26
C LEU A 229 16.26 -4.10 -17.29
N VAL A 230 15.43 -5.00 -17.80
CA VAL A 230 14.60 -5.85 -16.94
C VAL A 230 15.47 -6.77 -16.08
N SER A 231 16.55 -7.31 -16.66
CA SER A 231 17.48 -8.21 -15.98
C SER A 231 18.29 -7.58 -14.83
N ASP A 232 18.29 -6.27 -14.69
CA ASP A 232 18.94 -5.61 -13.55
C ASP A 232 18.21 -5.87 -12.24
N HIS A 233 16.94 -6.27 -12.33
CA HIS A 233 16.18 -6.65 -11.15
C HIS A 233 16.40 -8.14 -10.81
N PRO A 234 16.74 -8.49 -9.56
CA PRO A 234 17.11 -9.86 -9.17
C PRO A 234 15.99 -10.88 -9.36
N SER A 235 14.74 -10.47 -9.28
CA SER A 235 13.56 -11.33 -9.45
C SER A 235 13.03 -11.41 -10.88
N SER A 236 13.66 -10.72 -11.84
CA SER A 236 13.13 -10.56 -13.21
C SER A 236 13.04 -11.85 -14.01
N GLY A 237 13.80 -12.88 -13.64
CA GLY A 237 13.81 -14.17 -14.37
C GLY A 237 12.46 -14.90 -14.37
N GLU A 238 11.55 -14.54 -13.48
CA GLU A 238 10.20 -15.12 -13.37
C GLU A 238 9.12 -14.21 -13.95
N TRP A 239 9.43 -12.96 -14.26
CA TRP A 239 8.43 -12.00 -14.72
C TRP A 239 7.96 -12.30 -16.13
N THR A 240 6.65 -12.18 -16.34
CA THR A 240 5.98 -12.45 -17.62
C THR A 240 5.39 -11.24 -18.27
N GLU A 241 5.15 -10.17 -17.50
CA GLU A 241 4.54 -8.93 -18.00
C GLU A 241 5.24 -7.69 -17.46
N MET A 242 5.07 -6.58 -18.19
CA MET A 242 5.36 -5.22 -17.72
C MET A 242 4.05 -4.45 -17.55
N ILE A 243 3.93 -3.77 -16.43
CA ILE A 243 2.78 -2.96 -16.06
C ILE A 243 3.26 -1.51 -16.00
N TYR A 244 2.49 -0.56 -16.50
CA TYR A 244 2.78 0.85 -16.35
C TYR A 244 1.63 1.59 -15.66
N PHE A 245 1.98 2.59 -14.89
CA PHE A 245 1.10 3.61 -14.35
C PHE A 245 1.58 4.98 -14.80
N LEU A 246 0.67 5.78 -15.32
CA LEU A 246 0.94 7.12 -15.78
C LEU A 246 -0.08 8.06 -15.15
N ASP A 247 0.38 9.15 -14.56
CA ASP A 247 -0.44 10.28 -14.12
C ASP A 247 0.09 11.55 -14.76
N ALA A 248 -0.75 12.18 -15.55
CA ALA A 248 -0.43 13.39 -16.29
C ALA A 248 -1.34 14.53 -15.87
N SER A 249 -0.76 15.61 -15.38
CA SER A 249 -1.46 16.87 -15.16
C SER A 249 -0.94 17.95 -16.08
N CYS A 250 -1.83 18.80 -16.57
CA CYS A 250 -1.44 19.91 -17.44
C CYS A 250 -1.94 21.24 -16.88
N GLY A 251 -1.12 22.25 -17.09
CA GLY A 251 -1.55 23.64 -17.04
C GLY A 251 -2.67 23.89 -18.05
N SER A 252 -3.04 25.03 -18.42
CA SER A 252 -4.09 25.32 -19.41
C SER A 252 -3.61 25.07 -20.86
N GLY A 253 -4.43 24.45 -21.70
CA GLY A 253 -4.22 24.37 -23.14
C GLY A 253 -4.23 22.95 -23.72
N ALA A 254 -3.99 22.82 -25.00
CA ALA A 254 -3.90 21.56 -25.72
C ALA A 254 -2.51 20.95 -25.56
N SER A 255 -2.20 20.50 -24.36
CA SER A 255 -0.94 19.81 -24.08
C SER A 255 -1.11 18.31 -24.33
N THR A 256 -0.10 17.65 -24.82
CA THR A 256 -0.08 16.21 -25.05
C THR A 256 1.23 15.61 -24.60
N ILE A 257 1.17 14.34 -24.21
CA ILE A 257 2.34 13.50 -23.93
C ILE A 257 2.33 12.40 -24.96
N SER A 258 3.46 12.19 -25.64
CA SER A 258 3.69 11.02 -26.47
C SER A 258 4.74 10.14 -25.79
N LEU A 259 4.39 8.90 -25.50
CA LEU A 259 5.31 7.90 -24.96
C LEU A 259 5.54 6.80 -25.97
N THR A 260 6.79 6.47 -26.20
CA THR A 260 7.19 5.29 -26.96
C THR A 260 8.18 4.48 -26.14
N LEU A 261 7.87 3.21 -25.92
CA LEU A 261 8.77 2.21 -25.35
C LEU A 261 9.17 1.22 -26.43
N ARG A 262 10.47 1.03 -26.62
CA ARG A 262 11.04 0.11 -27.64
C ARG A 262 12.02 -0.85 -26.99
N ASP A 263 12.01 -2.08 -27.48
CA ASP A 263 13.05 -3.07 -27.18
C ASP A 263 14.34 -2.81 -28.00
N HIS A 264 15.39 -3.62 -27.76
CA HIS A 264 16.67 -3.52 -28.45
C HIS A 264 16.57 -3.71 -29.96
N THR A 265 15.50 -4.35 -30.48
CA THR A 265 15.25 -4.51 -31.91
C THR A 265 14.55 -3.30 -32.51
N SER A 266 14.26 -2.28 -31.70
CA SER A 266 13.50 -1.09 -32.05
C SER A 266 12.03 -1.36 -32.36
N ILE A 267 11.51 -2.53 -32.01
CA ILE A 267 10.08 -2.82 -32.06
C ILE A 267 9.39 -2.07 -30.90
N SER A 268 8.32 -1.36 -31.22
CA SER A 268 7.57 -0.62 -30.21
C SER A 268 6.75 -1.57 -29.35
N ALA A 269 7.05 -1.63 -28.04
CA ALA A 269 6.24 -2.32 -27.05
C ALA A 269 4.99 -1.48 -26.69
N LEU A 270 5.13 -0.14 -26.68
CA LEU A 270 4.04 0.78 -26.46
C LEU A 270 4.31 2.05 -27.29
N ALA A 271 3.28 2.57 -27.96
CA ALA A 271 3.28 3.90 -28.55
C ALA A 271 1.90 4.52 -28.32
N ARG A 272 1.83 5.57 -27.53
CA ARG A 272 0.57 6.24 -27.18
C ARG A 272 0.74 7.74 -27.02
N VAL A 273 -0.40 8.42 -27.14
CA VAL A 273 -0.54 9.86 -26.89
C VAL A 273 -1.69 10.06 -25.92
N TRP A 274 -1.43 10.77 -24.85
CA TRP A 274 -2.44 11.14 -23.84
C TRP A 274 -2.69 12.64 -23.85
N GLY A 275 -3.95 12.99 -23.59
CA GLY A 275 -4.32 14.38 -23.31
C GLY A 275 -4.04 14.78 -21.88
N PRO A 276 -4.26 16.07 -21.54
CA PRO A 276 -4.10 16.60 -20.18
C PRO A 276 -5.03 15.95 -19.16
N GLY A 277 -4.53 15.75 -17.94
CA GLY A 277 -5.31 15.20 -16.83
C GLY A 277 -5.66 13.72 -17.01
N ALA A 278 -4.78 12.96 -17.65
CA ALA A 278 -4.93 11.52 -17.83
C ALA A 278 -4.25 10.77 -16.66
N GLU A 279 -4.99 9.89 -16.02
CA GLU A 279 -4.44 8.80 -15.23
C GLU A 279 -4.70 7.51 -16.02
N GLU A 280 -3.68 6.69 -16.22
CA GLU A 280 -3.80 5.43 -16.95
C GLU A 280 -2.95 4.35 -16.30
N LEU A 281 -3.59 3.22 -16.02
CA LEU A 281 -2.96 1.96 -15.69
C LEU A 281 -3.07 1.04 -16.91
N GLY A 282 -1.99 0.39 -17.29
CA GLY A 282 -2.00 -0.53 -18.42
C GLY A 282 -0.91 -1.57 -18.34
N THR A 283 -0.97 -2.53 -19.26
CA THR A 283 0.06 -3.55 -19.40
C THR A 283 0.77 -3.38 -20.75
N LEU A 284 2.08 -3.59 -20.75
CA LEU A 284 2.91 -3.59 -21.94
C LEU A 284 3.02 -5.00 -22.56
N GLY A 285 2.31 -5.97 -21.98
CA GLY A 285 2.33 -7.36 -22.42
C GLY A 285 3.55 -8.12 -21.92
N THR A 286 3.92 -9.18 -22.65
CA THR A 286 5.04 -10.06 -22.29
C THR A 286 6.38 -9.34 -22.37
N ILE A 287 7.36 -9.85 -21.63
CA ILE A 287 8.76 -9.40 -21.65
C ILE A 287 9.54 -10.34 -22.58
N PRO A 288 9.68 -10.04 -23.87
CA PRO A 288 10.34 -10.97 -24.81
C PRO A 288 11.87 -10.98 -24.67
N TYR A 289 12.46 -9.89 -24.17
CA TYR A 289 13.90 -9.71 -24.12
C TYR A 289 14.35 -9.15 -22.76
N PRO A 290 14.28 -9.92 -21.65
CA PRO A 290 14.55 -9.41 -20.32
C PRO A 290 16.01 -8.96 -20.09
N SER A 291 16.96 -9.49 -20.85
CA SER A 291 18.39 -9.15 -20.76
C SER A 291 18.84 -8.03 -21.70
N GLU A 292 17.92 -7.45 -22.46
CA GLU A 292 18.23 -6.42 -23.44
C GLU A 292 17.66 -5.06 -22.99
N GLU A 293 18.31 -3.98 -23.45
CA GLU A 293 17.92 -2.63 -23.12
C GLU A 293 16.59 -2.21 -23.74
N TYR A 294 15.70 -1.66 -22.92
CA TYR A 294 14.49 -0.97 -23.36
C TYR A 294 14.74 0.52 -23.38
N THR A 295 14.32 1.18 -24.48
CA THR A 295 14.42 2.63 -24.65
C THR A 295 13.05 3.28 -24.48
N LEU A 296 12.94 4.18 -23.51
CA LEU A 296 11.80 5.07 -23.30
C LEU A 296 12.06 6.39 -24.02
N THR A 297 11.10 6.86 -24.80
CA THR A 297 11.11 8.21 -25.37
C THR A 297 9.80 8.90 -25.05
N LEU A 298 9.88 10.08 -24.43
CA LEU A 298 8.76 10.94 -24.10
C LEU A 298 8.89 12.25 -24.83
N THR A 299 7.81 12.70 -25.48
CA THR A 299 7.72 14.01 -26.10
C THR A 299 6.55 14.76 -25.48
N PHE A 300 6.80 15.97 -25.00
CA PHE A 300 5.81 16.84 -24.42
C PHE A 300 5.46 17.97 -25.39
N THR A 301 4.16 18.27 -25.52
CA THR A 301 3.67 19.51 -26.15
C THR A 301 2.88 20.28 -25.10
N GLY A 302 3.36 21.49 -24.76
CA GLY A 302 2.78 22.30 -23.69
C GLY A 302 3.32 21.98 -22.30
N ASN A 303 2.92 22.77 -21.30
CA ASN A 303 3.34 22.59 -19.91
C ASN A 303 2.65 21.35 -19.33
N THR A 304 3.42 20.39 -18.88
CA THR A 304 2.91 19.08 -18.45
C THR A 304 3.73 18.55 -17.30
N ASN A 305 3.07 18.13 -16.22
CA ASN A 305 3.67 17.30 -15.19
C ASN A 305 3.29 15.86 -15.48
N LEU A 306 4.25 14.98 -15.45
CA LEU A 306 4.07 13.56 -15.69
C LEU A 306 4.74 12.76 -14.60
N ARG A 307 4.00 11.80 -14.03
CA ARG A 307 4.57 10.66 -13.30
C ARG A 307 4.42 9.42 -14.16
N LEU A 308 5.50 8.67 -14.27
CA LEU A 308 5.49 7.37 -14.94
C LEU A 308 6.18 6.36 -14.04
N LYS A 309 5.50 5.24 -13.79
CA LYS A 309 6.08 4.05 -13.19
C LYS A 309 5.91 2.88 -14.14
N ILE A 310 6.93 2.02 -14.20
CA ILE A 310 6.88 0.74 -14.90
C ILE A 310 7.38 -0.32 -13.93
N ALA A 311 6.60 -1.38 -13.75
CA ALA A 311 6.95 -2.54 -12.96
C ALA A 311 6.98 -3.78 -13.86
N GLY A 312 7.88 -4.71 -13.55
CA GLY A 312 7.82 -6.05 -14.07
C GLY A 312 7.10 -6.96 -13.08
N GLY A 313 6.43 -8.01 -13.54
CA GLY A 313 5.75 -8.91 -12.64
C GLY A 313 5.25 -10.20 -13.27
N ILE A 314 4.73 -11.05 -12.39
CA ILE A 314 3.94 -12.22 -12.73
C ILE A 314 2.63 -12.17 -11.96
N THR A 315 1.52 -12.36 -12.66
CA THR A 315 0.19 -12.44 -12.04
C THR A 315 -0.11 -13.88 -11.64
N GLU A 316 -0.40 -14.07 -10.36
CA GLU A 316 -0.91 -15.30 -9.77
C GLU A 316 -2.41 -15.12 -9.48
N SER A 317 -3.21 -16.20 -9.60
CA SER A 317 -4.65 -16.15 -9.35
C SER A 317 -5.15 -17.40 -8.68
N TRP A 318 -6.21 -17.24 -7.88
CA TRP A 318 -6.94 -18.29 -7.20
C TRP A 318 -8.44 -18.14 -7.47
N THR A 319 -9.15 -19.24 -7.54
CA THR A 319 -10.62 -19.27 -7.60
C THR A 319 -11.14 -19.81 -6.28
N LEU A 320 -11.90 -19.01 -5.55
CA LEU A 320 -12.46 -19.31 -4.23
C LEU A 320 -13.95 -19.70 -4.31
#